data_6a998c4988286b8d40c8a67ffe4422e6
#
_entry.id   6a998c4988286b8d40c8a67ffe4422e6
#
_cell.length_a   1.000
_cell.length_b   1.000
_cell.length_c   1.000
_cell.angle_alpha   90.00
_cell.angle_beta   90.00
_cell.angle_gamma   90.00
#
_symmetry.space_group_name_H-M   'P 1'
#
loop_
_entity.id
_entity.type
_entity.pdbx_description
1 polymer ?
#
loop_
_entity_poly.entity_id
_entity_poly.type
_entity_poly.pdbx_seq_one_letter_code
_entity_poly.pdbx_strand_id
1 'polypeptide(L)'
;MRGMSRILITSLLAVLIGGSLVLPVSADIYKYRDAEGRIYFSDEPMRGNYKLLQRFGMNGQVRKKGRSKVNYAAAEVNKQRFTPLIETVAEETLIRPELLHAIIRAESAYDPDAVSHKGAVGLMQLMPGTAQRYGVSDRRNPQQNLRGGATYFRDLLIQFDYDLKLAIAAYNAGENAVIRSGNKIPNYRETQNYVAKVLRFYRQNRLDNS
;
A
#
# COMPACT_ATOMS: atom_id res chain seq x y z
N MET A 1 64.44 67.56 9.87
CA MET A 1 63.69 67.84 8.60
C MET A 1 62.97 66.54 8.22
N ARG A 2 61.63 66.64 8.18
CA ARG A 2 60.60 65.85 7.53
C ARG A 2 60.73 64.31 7.55
N GLY A 3 60.04 63.70 8.53
CA GLY A 3 59.66 62.30 8.59
C GLY A 3 58.46 62.01 7.70
N MET A 4 58.51 60.98 6.95
CA MET A 4 57.36 60.43 6.21
C MET A 4 56.85 59.18 6.94
N SER A 5 55.69 59.34 7.58
CA SER A 5 54.93 58.23 8.16
C SER A 5 54.38 57.31 7.05
N ARG A 6 54.75 56.03 7.08
CA ARG A 6 54.13 55.00 6.27
C ARG A 6 52.89 54.45 6.97
N ILE A 7 51.75 54.73 6.40
CA ILE A 7 50.46 54.15 6.81
C ILE A 7 50.41 52.76 6.18
N LEU A 8 50.38 51.71 7.03
CA LEU A 8 50.09 50.33 6.66
C LEU A 8 48.57 50.19 6.60
N ILE A 9 48.04 50.04 5.39
CA ILE A 9 46.62 49.68 5.18
C ILE A 9 46.57 48.17 5.17
N THR A 10 46.08 47.58 6.25
CA THR A 10 45.72 46.15 6.33
C THR A 10 44.34 45.95 5.70
N SER A 11 44.34 45.47 4.48
CA SER A 11 43.09 45.06 3.81
C SER A 11 42.51 43.83 4.48
N LEU A 12 41.42 43.98 5.20
CA LEU A 12 40.62 42.86 5.75
C LEU A 12 39.76 42.29 4.62
N LEU A 13 40.19 41.13 4.08
CA LEU A 13 39.44 40.39 3.06
C LEU A 13 38.29 39.66 3.77
N ALA A 14 37.10 40.23 3.75
CA ALA A 14 35.88 39.55 4.21
C ALA A 14 35.44 38.51 3.17
N VAL A 15 35.69 37.24 3.44
CA VAL A 15 35.14 36.13 2.66
C VAL A 15 33.66 36.00 3.01
N LEU A 16 32.80 36.53 2.15
CA LEU A 16 31.36 36.30 2.15
C LEU A 16 31.13 34.83 1.70
N ILE A 17 30.99 33.92 2.67
CA ILE A 17 30.46 32.57 2.40
C ILE A 17 28.95 32.74 2.14
N GLY A 18 28.60 32.86 0.86
CA GLY A 18 27.22 32.86 0.41
C GLY A 18 26.64 31.45 0.62
N GLY A 19 26.10 31.19 1.80
CA GLY A 19 25.28 30.02 2.04
C GLY A 19 23.99 30.12 1.21
N SER A 20 23.93 29.43 0.08
CA SER A 20 22.69 29.24 -0.65
C SER A 20 21.72 28.48 0.27
N LEU A 21 20.79 29.21 0.89
CA LEU A 21 19.62 28.64 1.54
C LEU A 21 18.81 27.94 0.45
N VAL A 22 19.04 26.64 0.27
CA VAL A 22 18.14 25.78 -0.50
C VAL A 22 16.87 25.63 0.35
N LEU A 23 15.90 26.49 0.10
CA LEU A 23 14.57 26.32 0.66
C LEU A 23 14.01 25.03 0.08
N PRO A 24 13.46 24.14 0.92
CA PRO A 24 12.80 22.94 0.41
C PRO A 24 11.63 23.38 -0.47
N VAL A 25 11.71 23.10 -1.77
CA VAL A 25 10.58 23.25 -2.69
C VAL A 25 9.52 22.25 -2.24
N SER A 26 8.54 22.76 -1.50
CA SER A 26 7.35 21.97 -1.14
C SER A 26 6.44 21.96 -2.36
N ALA A 27 6.51 20.91 -3.16
CA ALA A 27 5.58 20.72 -4.27
C ALA A 27 4.31 20.04 -3.74
N ASP A 28 3.21 20.79 -3.68
CA ASP A 28 1.89 20.23 -3.48
C ASP A 28 1.42 19.59 -4.77
N ILE A 29 0.76 18.41 -4.68
CA ILE A 29 0.10 17.78 -5.83
C ILE A 29 -1.40 18.00 -5.69
N TYR A 30 -2.00 18.49 -6.75
CA TYR A 30 -3.44 18.76 -6.84
C TYR A 30 -4.09 17.74 -7.76
N LYS A 31 -5.24 17.19 -7.34
CA LYS A 31 -6.09 16.30 -8.16
C LYS A 31 -7.34 17.04 -8.55
N TYR A 32 -7.59 17.14 -9.85
CA TYR A 32 -8.74 17.83 -10.44
C TYR A 32 -9.62 16.88 -11.26
N ARG A 33 -10.87 17.33 -11.52
CA ARG A 33 -11.78 16.72 -12.46
C ARG A 33 -12.32 17.82 -13.39
N ASP A 34 -12.34 17.56 -14.72
CA ASP A 34 -12.99 18.44 -15.68
C ASP A 34 -14.51 18.18 -15.77
N ALA A 35 -15.22 18.92 -16.64
CA ALA A 35 -16.65 18.79 -16.86
C ALA A 35 -17.02 17.42 -17.48
N GLU A 36 -16.12 16.79 -18.23
CA GLU A 36 -16.27 15.48 -18.87
C GLU A 36 -15.90 14.33 -17.94
N GLY A 37 -15.52 14.62 -16.67
CA GLY A 37 -15.21 13.62 -15.65
C GLY A 37 -13.77 13.09 -15.68
N ARG A 38 -12.90 13.62 -16.54
CA ARG A 38 -11.50 13.21 -16.65
C ARG A 38 -10.69 13.73 -15.44
N ILE A 39 -9.73 12.94 -14.99
CA ILE A 39 -8.91 13.23 -13.81
C ILE A 39 -7.54 13.75 -14.24
N TYR A 40 -7.12 14.85 -13.62
CA TYR A 40 -5.82 15.50 -13.82
C TYR A 40 -5.06 15.59 -12.51
N PHE A 41 -3.74 15.47 -12.57
CA PHE A 41 -2.82 15.76 -11.48
C PHE A 41 -1.88 16.88 -11.91
N SER A 42 -1.67 17.86 -11.03
CA SER A 42 -0.78 19.00 -11.27
C SER A 42 -0.01 19.31 -9.99
N ASP A 43 1.21 19.78 -10.13
CA ASP A 43 2.04 20.34 -9.05
C ASP A 43 1.74 21.81 -8.77
N GLU A 44 0.92 22.44 -9.63
CA GLU A 44 0.44 23.81 -9.47
C GLU A 44 -1.10 23.88 -9.49
N PRO A 45 -1.70 24.90 -8.84
CA PRO A 45 -3.14 25.12 -8.89
C PRO A 45 -3.62 25.41 -10.32
N MET A 46 -4.49 24.53 -10.87
CA MET A 46 -5.12 24.75 -12.18
C MET A 46 -6.27 25.74 -12.07
N ARG A 47 -6.38 26.64 -13.08
CA ARG A 47 -7.48 27.60 -13.23
C ARG A 47 -8.39 27.16 -14.39
N GLY A 48 -9.67 27.58 -14.37
CA GLY A 48 -10.67 27.25 -15.39
C GLY A 48 -11.70 26.24 -14.87
N ASN A 49 -12.33 25.47 -15.78
CA ASN A 49 -13.45 24.55 -15.47
C ASN A 49 -12.98 23.22 -14.83
N TYR A 50 -12.01 23.31 -13.94
CA TYR A 50 -11.51 22.16 -13.20
C TYR A 50 -12.00 22.20 -11.76
N LYS A 51 -12.66 21.11 -11.31
CA LYS A 51 -13.06 20.96 -9.92
C LYS A 51 -11.92 20.31 -9.13
N LEU A 52 -11.36 21.01 -8.14
CA LEU A 52 -10.39 20.45 -7.22
C LEU A 52 -11.04 19.34 -6.39
N LEU A 53 -10.52 18.12 -6.51
CA LEU A 53 -10.96 16.96 -5.74
C LEU A 53 -10.12 16.76 -4.48
N GLN A 54 -8.80 16.98 -4.58
CA GLN A 54 -7.87 16.72 -3.48
C GLN A 54 -6.57 17.50 -3.65
N ARG A 55 -5.97 17.91 -2.54
CA ARG A 55 -4.62 18.48 -2.46
C ARG A 55 -3.76 17.58 -1.59
N PHE A 56 -2.59 17.21 -2.10
CA PHE A 56 -1.58 16.42 -1.39
C PHE A 56 -0.43 17.34 -1.06
N GLY A 57 -0.29 17.78 0.19
CA GLY A 57 0.82 18.60 0.65
C GLY A 57 1.99 17.75 1.15
N MET A 58 3.22 18.15 0.87
CA MET A 58 4.43 17.44 1.33
C MET A 58 4.76 17.65 2.81
N ASN A 59 4.06 18.51 3.51
CA ASN A 59 4.25 18.74 4.95
C ASN A 59 3.51 17.72 5.82
N GLY A 60 3.66 16.42 5.62
CA GLY A 60 3.32 15.39 6.61
C GLY A 60 1.93 15.43 7.27
N GLN A 61 1.19 16.49 7.09
CA GLN A 61 -0.19 16.65 7.47
C GLN A 61 -1.07 16.40 6.24
N VAL A 62 -1.14 15.13 5.83
CA VAL A 62 -2.39 14.67 5.20
C VAL A 62 -3.49 15.13 6.15
N ARG A 63 -4.19 16.19 5.77
CA ARG A 63 -5.48 16.49 6.38
C ARG A 63 -6.28 15.23 6.15
N LYS A 64 -6.37 14.41 7.20
CA LYS A 64 -7.13 13.18 7.25
C LYS A 64 -8.59 13.52 6.93
N LYS A 65 -8.91 13.60 5.62
CA LYS A 65 -10.25 13.27 5.21
C LYS A 65 -10.32 11.77 5.46
N GLY A 66 -10.99 11.41 6.57
CA GLY A 66 -11.10 10.11 7.16
C GLY A 66 -10.27 9.04 6.42
N ARG A 67 -9.11 8.68 6.97
CA ARG A 67 -8.80 7.28 7.02
C ARG A 67 -10.12 6.67 7.44
N SER A 68 -10.75 5.90 6.57
CA SER A 68 -11.81 5.01 6.96
C SER A 68 -11.22 4.35 8.20
N LYS A 69 -11.67 4.76 9.39
CA LYS A 69 -11.29 4.09 10.63
C LYS A 69 -11.78 2.70 10.33
N VAL A 70 -10.85 1.75 10.15
CA VAL A 70 -11.24 0.35 10.16
C VAL A 70 -12.16 0.27 11.35
N ASN A 71 -13.46 0.05 11.10
CA ASN A 71 -14.40 -0.08 12.17
C ASN A 71 -14.07 -1.41 12.82
N TYR A 72 -13.21 -1.38 13.83
CA TYR A 72 -12.70 -2.58 14.48
C TYR A 72 -13.85 -3.45 15.01
N ALA A 73 -14.96 -2.83 15.44
CA ALA A 73 -16.16 -3.56 15.84
C ALA A 73 -16.79 -4.29 14.64
N ALA A 74 -16.95 -3.62 13.50
CA ALA A 74 -17.47 -4.26 12.29
C ALA A 74 -16.49 -5.34 11.75
N ALA A 75 -15.18 -5.10 11.82
CA ALA A 75 -14.18 -6.08 11.43
C ALA A 75 -14.24 -7.35 12.29
N GLU A 76 -14.46 -7.21 13.60
CA GLU A 76 -14.60 -8.36 14.51
C GLU A 76 -15.90 -9.13 14.26
N VAL A 77 -17.03 -8.44 14.09
CA VAL A 77 -18.31 -9.06 13.70
C VAL A 77 -18.18 -9.82 12.38
N ASN A 78 -17.55 -9.21 11.39
CA ASN A 78 -17.32 -9.87 10.09
C ASN A 78 -16.34 -11.04 10.19
N LYS A 79 -15.29 -10.93 11.01
CA LYS A 79 -14.38 -12.05 11.27
C LYS A 79 -15.18 -13.26 11.78
N GLN A 80 -16.00 -13.09 12.80
CA GLN A 80 -16.85 -14.16 13.36
C GLN A 80 -17.82 -14.71 12.31
N ARG A 81 -18.47 -13.84 11.54
CA ARG A 81 -19.38 -14.21 10.47
C ARG A 81 -18.74 -15.09 9.39
N PHE A 82 -17.51 -14.76 8.99
CA PHE A 82 -16.83 -15.45 7.89
C PHE A 82 -15.92 -16.60 8.34
N THR A 83 -15.64 -16.74 9.64
CA THR A 83 -14.79 -17.82 10.16
C THR A 83 -15.20 -19.23 9.66
N PRO A 84 -16.47 -19.66 9.71
CA PRO A 84 -16.86 -20.99 9.22
C PRO A 84 -16.56 -21.18 7.73
N LEU A 85 -16.76 -20.15 6.91
CA LEU A 85 -16.46 -20.21 5.49
C LEU A 85 -14.94 -20.20 5.25
N ILE A 86 -14.16 -19.46 6.04
CA ILE A 86 -12.70 -19.43 5.95
C ILE A 86 -12.12 -20.79 6.32
N GLU A 87 -12.64 -21.46 7.34
CA GLU A 87 -12.24 -22.80 7.76
C GLU A 87 -12.51 -23.82 6.65
N THR A 88 -13.72 -23.82 6.07
CA THR A 88 -14.07 -24.67 4.93
C THR A 88 -13.10 -24.47 3.75
N VAL A 89 -12.82 -23.20 3.38
CA VAL A 89 -11.92 -22.90 2.25
C VAL A 89 -10.47 -23.24 2.61
N ALA A 90 -10.07 -23.15 3.87
CA ALA A 90 -8.76 -23.55 4.36
C ALA A 90 -8.55 -25.06 4.16
N GLU A 91 -9.55 -25.87 4.50
CA GLU A 91 -9.54 -27.33 4.25
C GLU A 91 -9.49 -27.66 2.75
N GLU A 92 -10.35 -27.02 1.93
CA GLU A 92 -10.40 -27.22 0.48
C GLU A 92 -9.07 -26.89 -0.20
N THR A 93 -8.33 -25.91 0.32
CA THR A 93 -7.08 -25.43 -0.29
C THR A 93 -5.81 -25.93 0.40
N LEU A 94 -5.93 -26.67 1.51
CA LEU A 94 -4.83 -27.14 2.36
C LEU A 94 -3.97 -25.99 2.90
N ILE A 95 -4.57 -24.82 3.11
CA ILE A 95 -3.93 -23.67 3.74
C ILE A 95 -4.37 -23.60 5.18
N ARG A 96 -3.46 -23.27 6.09
CA ARG A 96 -3.80 -23.10 7.51
C ARG A 96 -4.83 -21.97 7.68
N PRO A 97 -5.93 -22.16 8.45
CA PRO A 97 -6.97 -21.14 8.65
C PRO A 97 -6.39 -19.81 9.17
N GLU A 98 -5.42 -19.89 10.10
CA GLU A 98 -4.78 -18.72 10.69
C GLU A 98 -4.06 -17.86 9.64
N LEU A 99 -3.55 -18.48 8.58
CA LEU A 99 -2.87 -17.79 7.48
C LEU A 99 -3.89 -17.10 6.56
N LEU A 100 -5.01 -17.76 6.22
CA LEU A 100 -6.09 -17.14 5.47
C LEU A 100 -6.68 -15.94 6.23
N HIS A 101 -6.94 -16.10 7.52
CA HIS A 101 -7.37 -15.00 8.38
C HIS A 101 -6.38 -13.82 8.35
N ALA A 102 -5.08 -14.09 8.36
CA ALA A 102 -4.05 -13.05 8.31
C ALA A 102 -4.06 -12.28 7.00
N ILE A 103 -4.22 -12.99 5.86
CA ILE A 103 -4.33 -12.37 4.53
C ILE A 103 -5.59 -11.54 4.44
N ILE A 104 -6.76 -12.10 4.78
CA ILE A 104 -8.06 -11.39 4.72
C ILE A 104 -8.04 -10.13 5.60
N ARG A 105 -7.49 -10.23 6.81
CA ARG A 105 -7.30 -9.07 7.70
C ARG A 105 -6.39 -8.02 7.09
N ALA A 106 -5.35 -8.43 6.37
CA ALA A 106 -4.43 -7.51 5.71
C ALA A 106 -5.06 -6.84 4.49
N GLU A 107 -5.87 -7.55 3.71
CA GLU A 107 -6.49 -7.08 2.48
C GLU A 107 -7.67 -6.15 2.74
N SER A 108 -8.67 -6.61 3.47
CA SER A 108 -9.95 -5.92 3.62
C SER A 108 -10.36 -5.62 5.06
N ALA A 109 -9.63 -6.13 6.07
CA ALA A 109 -10.11 -6.18 7.45
C ALA A 109 -11.50 -6.86 7.55
N TYR A 110 -11.72 -7.92 6.77
CA TYR A 110 -12.95 -8.70 6.65
C TYR A 110 -14.13 -7.94 6.02
N ASP A 111 -13.90 -6.84 5.31
CA ASP A 111 -14.96 -6.12 4.59
C ASP A 111 -15.19 -6.77 3.21
N PRO A 112 -16.36 -7.44 2.98
CA PRO A 112 -16.65 -8.09 1.70
C PRO A 112 -16.90 -7.10 0.57
N ASP A 113 -17.24 -5.84 0.89
CA ASP A 113 -17.52 -4.78 -0.06
C ASP A 113 -16.31 -3.87 -0.30
N ALA A 114 -15.16 -4.18 0.30
CA ALA A 114 -13.95 -3.39 0.15
C ALA A 114 -13.55 -3.25 -1.32
N VAL A 115 -13.27 -2.02 -1.75
CA VAL A 115 -12.76 -1.70 -3.09
C VAL A 115 -11.53 -0.83 -2.98
N SER A 116 -10.40 -1.31 -3.51
CA SER A 116 -9.17 -0.53 -3.53
C SER A 116 -9.19 0.51 -4.66
N HIS A 117 -8.32 1.52 -4.55
CA HIS A 117 -8.15 2.51 -5.62
C HIS A 117 -7.62 1.91 -6.93
N LYS A 118 -7.00 0.72 -6.87
CA LYS A 118 -6.51 -0.04 -8.03
C LYS A 118 -7.57 -0.97 -8.62
N GLY A 119 -8.77 -1.06 -8.01
CA GLY A 119 -9.89 -1.89 -8.48
C GLY A 119 -9.88 -3.32 -7.94
N ALA A 120 -9.09 -3.64 -6.93
CA ALA A 120 -9.21 -4.90 -6.20
C ALA A 120 -10.49 -4.89 -5.35
N VAL A 121 -11.18 -6.03 -5.22
CA VAL A 121 -12.50 -6.13 -4.60
C VAL A 121 -12.60 -7.32 -3.64
N GLY A 122 -13.32 -7.13 -2.54
CA GLY A 122 -13.81 -8.15 -1.64
C GLY A 122 -12.82 -8.57 -0.56
N LEU A 123 -13.13 -9.66 0.13
CA LEU A 123 -12.41 -10.13 1.33
C LEU A 123 -10.91 -10.32 1.09
N MET A 124 -10.54 -10.91 -0.05
CA MET A 124 -9.15 -11.18 -0.44
C MET A 124 -8.63 -10.23 -1.54
N GLN A 125 -9.34 -9.13 -1.81
CA GLN A 125 -8.94 -8.06 -2.73
C GLN A 125 -8.51 -8.55 -4.11
N LEU A 126 -9.39 -9.31 -4.77
CA LEU A 126 -9.08 -9.85 -6.08
C LEU A 126 -9.14 -8.77 -7.18
N MET A 127 -8.06 -8.71 -7.97
CA MET A 127 -8.03 -7.94 -9.21
C MET A 127 -8.87 -8.64 -10.30
N PRO A 128 -9.43 -7.90 -11.30
CA PRO A 128 -10.27 -8.49 -12.35
C PRO A 128 -9.62 -9.69 -13.06
N GLY A 129 -8.36 -9.57 -13.45
CA GLY A 129 -7.64 -10.65 -14.15
C GLY A 129 -7.43 -11.88 -13.28
N THR A 130 -7.15 -11.70 -11.98
CA THR A 130 -7.05 -12.82 -11.04
C THR A 130 -8.40 -13.49 -10.84
N ALA A 131 -9.47 -12.71 -10.66
CA ALA A 131 -10.82 -13.21 -10.53
C ALA A 131 -11.23 -14.07 -11.73
N GLN A 132 -10.98 -13.59 -12.95
CA GLN A 132 -11.25 -14.33 -14.17
C GLN A 132 -10.46 -15.65 -14.24
N ARG A 133 -9.16 -15.63 -13.90
CA ARG A 133 -8.28 -16.82 -13.91
C ARG A 133 -8.76 -17.91 -12.95
N TYR A 134 -9.38 -17.53 -11.85
CA TYR A 134 -9.86 -18.45 -10.82
C TYR A 134 -11.39 -18.63 -10.79
N GLY A 135 -12.10 -18.27 -11.88
CA GLY A 135 -13.52 -18.55 -12.04
C GLY A 135 -14.44 -17.74 -11.12
N VAL A 136 -13.98 -16.59 -10.63
CA VAL A 136 -14.76 -15.69 -9.77
C VAL A 136 -15.57 -14.74 -10.63
N SER A 137 -16.87 -14.99 -10.77
CA SER A 137 -17.79 -14.14 -11.53
C SER A 137 -18.25 -12.90 -10.77
N ASP A 138 -18.40 -13.02 -9.46
CA ASP A 138 -18.71 -11.90 -8.56
C ASP A 138 -17.69 -11.77 -7.44
N ARG A 139 -16.84 -10.76 -7.54
CA ARG A 139 -15.79 -10.48 -6.56
C ARG A 139 -16.32 -9.96 -5.22
N ARG A 140 -17.59 -9.52 -5.14
CA ARG A 140 -18.24 -9.15 -3.88
C ARG A 140 -18.90 -10.34 -3.20
N ASN A 141 -19.16 -11.44 -3.92
CA ASN A 141 -19.63 -12.65 -3.29
C ASN A 141 -18.53 -13.24 -2.39
N PRO A 142 -18.74 -13.32 -1.05
CA PRO A 142 -17.69 -13.75 -0.13
C PRO A 142 -17.16 -15.15 -0.41
N GLN A 143 -18.05 -16.08 -0.78
CA GLN A 143 -17.69 -17.47 -1.03
C GLN A 143 -16.82 -17.61 -2.30
N GLN A 144 -17.20 -16.93 -3.39
CA GLN A 144 -16.41 -16.95 -4.61
C GLN A 144 -15.05 -16.25 -4.41
N ASN A 145 -15.06 -15.10 -3.72
CA ASN A 145 -13.86 -14.32 -3.45
C ASN A 145 -12.86 -15.10 -2.60
N LEU A 146 -13.32 -15.75 -1.52
CA LEU A 146 -12.46 -16.56 -0.66
C LEU A 146 -11.89 -17.76 -1.38
N ARG A 147 -12.72 -18.55 -2.10
CA ARG A 147 -12.23 -19.72 -2.87
C ARG A 147 -11.23 -19.31 -3.93
N GLY A 148 -11.55 -18.29 -4.74
CA GLY A 148 -10.65 -17.83 -5.79
C GLY A 148 -9.33 -17.28 -5.24
N GLY A 149 -9.40 -16.46 -4.18
CA GLY A 149 -8.22 -15.89 -3.55
C GLY A 149 -7.34 -16.90 -2.84
N ALA A 150 -7.94 -17.86 -2.13
CA ALA A 150 -7.20 -18.93 -1.46
C ALA A 150 -6.56 -19.90 -2.48
N THR A 151 -7.28 -20.24 -3.56
CA THR A 151 -6.72 -21.07 -4.65
C THR A 151 -5.53 -20.37 -5.30
N TYR A 152 -5.65 -19.08 -5.60
CA TYR A 152 -4.53 -18.27 -6.11
C TYR A 152 -3.33 -18.28 -5.15
N PHE A 153 -3.58 -18.08 -3.86
CA PHE A 153 -2.51 -18.09 -2.87
C PHE A 153 -1.84 -19.47 -2.71
N ARG A 154 -2.63 -20.56 -2.78
CA ARG A 154 -2.10 -21.93 -2.82
C ARG A 154 -1.17 -22.13 -4.02
N ASP A 155 -1.59 -21.71 -5.21
CA ASP A 155 -0.79 -21.85 -6.41
C ASP A 155 0.52 -21.05 -6.31
N LEU A 156 0.50 -19.89 -5.67
CA LEU A 156 1.72 -19.13 -5.35
C LEU A 156 2.62 -19.86 -4.35
N LEU A 157 2.06 -20.54 -3.33
CA LEU A 157 2.85 -21.36 -2.41
C LEU A 157 3.56 -22.47 -3.17
N ILE A 158 2.87 -23.16 -4.08
CA ILE A 158 3.45 -24.21 -4.91
C ILE A 158 4.53 -23.63 -5.83
N GLN A 159 4.25 -22.52 -6.50
CA GLN A 159 5.16 -21.87 -7.45
C GLN A 159 6.48 -21.42 -6.81
N PHE A 160 6.45 -21.04 -5.53
CA PHE A 160 7.63 -20.59 -4.78
C PHE A 160 8.12 -21.62 -3.76
N ASP A 161 7.95 -22.92 -4.05
CA ASP A 161 8.46 -24.03 -3.23
C ASP A 161 8.08 -23.90 -1.75
N TYR A 162 6.87 -23.44 -1.47
CA TYR A 162 6.34 -23.18 -0.12
C TYR A 162 7.12 -22.12 0.68
N ASP A 163 7.94 -21.28 0.02
CA ASP A 163 8.45 -20.07 0.67
C ASP A 163 7.29 -19.10 0.94
N LEU A 164 6.83 -19.13 2.18
CA LEU A 164 5.71 -18.30 2.63
C LEU A 164 5.92 -16.80 2.38
N LYS A 165 7.15 -16.32 2.53
CA LYS A 165 7.44 -14.88 2.34
C LYS A 165 7.35 -14.49 0.88
N LEU A 166 7.83 -15.35 -0.02
CA LEU A 166 7.74 -15.14 -1.46
C LEU A 166 6.30 -15.24 -1.96
N ALA A 167 5.54 -16.23 -1.47
CA ALA A 167 4.12 -16.36 -1.82
C ALA A 167 3.30 -15.15 -1.37
N ILE A 168 3.51 -14.63 -0.15
CA ILE A 168 2.86 -13.40 0.35
C ILE A 168 3.28 -12.18 -0.50
N ALA A 169 4.56 -12.08 -0.86
CA ALA A 169 5.05 -10.98 -1.71
C ALA A 169 4.43 -11.05 -3.11
N ALA A 170 4.32 -12.25 -3.69
CA ALA A 170 3.73 -12.49 -4.99
C ALA A 170 2.23 -12.20 -5.01
N TYR A 171 1.52 -12.54 -3.94
CA TYR A 171 0.11 -12.20 -3.81
C TYR A 171 -0.14 -10.69 -3.92
N ASN A 172 0.71 -9.89 -3.29
CA ASN A 172 0.59 -8.42 -3.30
C ASN A 172 1.13 -7.76 -4.57
N ALA A 173 2.30 -8.20 -5.05
CA ALA A 173 3.03 -7.55 -6.15
C ALA A 173 2.82 -8.22 -7.52
N GLY A 174 2.21 -9.40 -7.55
CA GLY A 174 2.16 -10.31 -8.68
C GLY A 174 3.40 -11.21 -8.75
N GLU A 175 3.18 -12.46 -9.18
CA GLU A 175 4.23 -13.50 -9.29
C GLU A 175 5.41 -13.07 -10.18
N ASN A 176 5.12 -12.38 -11.28
CA ASN A 176 6.15 -11.89 -12.19
C ASN A 176 7.08 -10.85 -11.56
N ALA A 177 6.62 -10.06 -10.59
CA ALA A 177 7.47 -9.11 -9.90
C ALA A 177 8.52 -9.83 -9.02
N VAL A 178 8.12 -10.91 -8.34
CA VAL A 178 9.01 -11.75 -7.53
C VAL A 178 10.03 -12.47 -8.41
N ILE A 179 9.57 -13.06 -9.53
CA ILE A 179 10.44 -13.75 -10.49
C ILE A 179 11.51 -12.78 -11.05
N ARG A 180 11.10 -11.60 -11.54
CA ARG A 180 12.03 -10.58 -12.03
C ARG A 180 12.99 -10.06 -10.98
N SER A 181 12.65 -10.18 -9.71
CA SER A 181 13.53 -9.85 -8.58
C SER A 181 14.48 -10.99 -8.20
N GLY A 182 14.60 -12.04 -9.02
CA GLY A 182 15.45 -13.19 -8.77
C GLY A 182 14.96 -14.07 -7.63
N ASN A 183 13.65 -14.30 -7.55
CA ASN A 183 12.97 -15.02 -6.46
C ASN A 183 13.31 -14.42 -5.09
N LYS A 184 13.21 -13.10 -5.00
CA LYS A 184 13.35 -12.32 -3.77
C LYS A 184 12.16 -11.39 -3.63
N ILE A 185 11.89 -10.95 -2.39
CA ILE A 185 10.87 -9.93 -2.14
C ILE A 185 11.27 -8.68 -2.93
N PRO A 186 10.43 -8.19 -3.86
CA PRO A 186 10.73 -6.99 -4.63
C PRO A 186 11.02 -5.78 -3.73
N ASN A 187 11.92 -4.90 -4.18
CA ASN A 187 12.24 -3.68 -3.45
C ASN A 187 11.13 -2.62 -3.59
N TYR A 188 9.88 -3.06 -3.37
CA TYR A 188 8.70 -2.20 -3.30
C TYR A 188 8.32 -2.04 -1.83
N ARG A 189 8.38 -0.81 -1.31
CA ARG A 189 8.04 -0.51 0.09
C ARG A 189 6.64 -1.02 0.48
N GLU A 190 5.68 -0.94 -0.46
CA GLU A 190 4.32 -1.47 -0.26
C GLU A 190 4.37 -2.97 0.03
N THR A 191 5.06 -3.74 -0.82
CA THR A 191 5.14 -5.21 -0.73
C THR A 191 5.92 -5.66 0.52
N GLN A 192 7.04 -5.00 0.84
CA GLN A 192 7.80 -5.29 2.05
C GLN A 192 6.96 -5.08 3.32
N ASN A 193 6.21 -3.97 3.38
CA ASN A 193 5.29 -3.68 4.49
C ASN A 193 4.13 -4.68 4.55
N TYR A 194 3.62 -5.11 3.40
CA TYR A 194 2.55 -6.09 3.30
C TYR A 194 3.00 -7.45 3.84
N VAL A 195 4.16 -7.96 3.41
CA VAL A 195 4.74 -9.20 3.93
C VAL A 195 4.90 -9.15 5.45
N ALA A 196 5.48 -8.08 5.98
CA ALA A 196 5.65 -7.89 7.43
C ALA A 196 4.29 -7.87 8.16
N LYS A 197 3.28 -7.22 7.58
CA LYS A 197 1.91 -7.09 8.12
C LYS A 197 1.22 -8.46 8.19
N VAL A 198 1.23 -9.24 7.10
CA VAL A 198 0.61 -10.57 7.05
C VAL A 198 1.28 -11.52 8.03
N LEU A 199 2.62 -11.58 8.05
CA LEU A 199 3.36 -12.44 8.97
C LEU A 199 3.12 -12.08 10.44
N ARG A 200 2.94 -10.80 10.76
CA ARG A 200 2.56 -10.37 12.12
C ARG A 200 1.18 -10.88 12.49
N PHE A 201 0.18 -10.73 11.61
CA PHE A 201 -1.17 -11.21 11.86
C PHE A 201 -1.23 -12.74 11.96
N TYR A 202 -0.48 -13.44 11.12
CA TYR A 202 -0.39 -14.90 11.17
C TYR A 202 0.17 -15.38 12.52
N ARG A 203 1.24 -14.75 13.02
CA ARG A 203 1.77 -15.08 14.36
C ARG A 203 0.76 -14.82 15.46
N GLN A 204 0.02 -13.69 15.42
CA GLN A 204 -1.03 -13.39 16.39
C GLN A 204 -2.12 -14.46 16.39
N ASN A 205 -2.67 -14.79 15.21
CA ASN A 205 -3.74 -15.80 15.10
C ASN A 205 -3.32 -17.18 15.62
N ARG A 206 -2.05 -17.55 15.47
CA ARG A 206 -1.52 -18.82 16.02
C ARG A 206 -1.46 -18.83 17.54
N LEU A 207 -1.15 -17.70 18.15
CA LEU A 207 -1.11 -17.59 19.62
C LEU A 207 -2.49 -17.56 20.24
N ASP A 208 -3.47 -16.98 19.54
CA ASP A 208 -4.86 -16.91 20.00
C ASP A 208 -5.55 -18.29 19.96
N ASN A 209 -5.05 -19.25 19.18
CA ASN A 209 -5.58 -20.60 18.99
C ASN A 209 -4.76 -21.70 19.72
N SER A 210 -3.74 -21.34 20.52
CA SER A 210 -2.90 -22.26 21.31
C SER A 210 -3.38 -22.28 22.76
#